data_1de2b55d47b70fa2375c13c861df1799
#
_entry.id   1de2b55d47b70fa2375c13c861df1799
#
_cell.length_a   1.000
_cell.length_b   1.000
_cell.length_c   1.000
_cell.angle_alpha   90.00
_cell.angle_beta   90.00
_cell.angle_gamma   90.00
#
_symmetry.space_group_name_H-M   'P 1'
#
loop_
_entity.id
_entity.type
_entity.pdbx_description
1 polymer ?
#
loop_
_entity_poly.entity_id
_entity_poly.type
_entity_poly.pdbx_seq_one_letter_code
_entity_poly.pdbx_strand_id
1 'polypeptide(L)'
;MPIQAFPGASSWGYNPVFYFALADTYGSPNEFKHFVNECHRHGIAVILDVAFNHAWGEHPYYRMYPPLYSPSGEPLADWNPFFHHTPAHVNMWGGVDWDHFAPETTRYFQDIVRFWLQEYHIDGFRFDWAAGVEYDSSNPMRAGFDPYHGLSAIGWAARQVKPDCLLIAEYWPLEGTHPDNTAARLVAETPIDACWNGPFHHTLDRVLNQRWEWEKEDLFRVIGGLREAGFSAADQMINYSCSHDEVRTEHEIKFYSWPHIERPPGMSVAELALAKG
;
A
#
# COMPACT_ATOMS: atom_id res chain seq x y z
N MET A 1 -0.40 8.47 -4.87
CA MET A 1 0.23 7.57 -5.87
C MET A 1 1.74 7.77 -5.84
N PRO A 2 2.54 6.73 -6.09
CA PRO A 2 4.01 6.82 -6.04
C PRO A 2 4.56 7.84 -7.04
N ILE A 3 5.65 8.49 -6.64
CA ILE A 3 6.35 9.50 -7.47
C ILE A 3 7.75 9.05 -7.88
N GLN A 4 8.15 7.84 -7.49
CA GLN A 4 9.42 7.26 -7.93
C GLN A 4 9.39 6.98 -9.43
N ALA A 5 10.58 7.01 -10.05
CA ALA A 5 10.71 6.87 -11.49
C ALA A 5 10.19 5.52 -12.00
N PHE A 6 9.33 5.58 -12.99
CA PHE A 6 8.69 4.46 -13.67
C PHE A 6 8.97 4.51 -15.18
N PRO A 7 8.79 3.41 -15.94
CA PRO A 7 9.02 3.41 -17.37
C PRO A 7 7.88 4.11 -18.13
N GLY A 8 8.25 4.83 -19.18
CA GLY A 8 7.29 5.53 -20.06
C GLY A 8 6.83 6.89 -19.54
N ALA A 9 5.93 7.52 -20.26
CA ALA A 9 5.50 8.89 -20.01
C ALA A 9 4.23 9.01 -19.14
N SER A 10 3.56 7.90 -18.83
CA SER A 10 2.32 7.88 -18.06
C SER A 10 2.18 6.59 -17.29
N SER A 11 2.03 6.67 -16.00
CA SER A 11 1.75 5.57 -15.09
C SER A 11 1.07 6.08 -13.82
N TRP A 12 0.42 5.19 -13.10
CA TRP A 12 -0.01 5.45 -11.72
C TRP A 12 1.16 5.44 -10.73
N GLY A 13 2.36 4.99 -11.16
CA GLY A 13 3.57 4.96 -10.34
C GLY A 13 3.84 3.64 -9.62
N TYR A 14 2.90 2.67 -9.67
CA TYR A 14 3.05 1.36 -9.01
C TYR A 14 3.88 0.34 -9.81
N ASN A 15 4.69 0.82 -10.75
CA ASN A 15 5.65 0.04 -11.52
C ASN A 15 7.05 0.69 -11.47
N PRO A 16 7.63 0.88 -10.26
CA PRO A 16 8.87 1.62 -10.11
C PRO A 16 10.06 0.89 -10.74
N VAL A 17 10.97 1.68 -11.33
CA VAL A 17 12.26 1.23 -11.87
C VAL A 17 13.43 1.78 -11.07
N PHE A 18 13.34 3.04 -10.61
CA PHE A 18 14.41 3.68 -9.83
C PHE A 18 13.84 4.28 -8.55
N TYR A 19 14.12 3.64 -7.42
CA TYR A 19 13.57 4.02 -6.12
C TYR A 19 14.20 5.28 -5.51
N PHE A 20 15.40 5.66 -5.95
CA PHE A 20 16.10 6.88 -5.52
C PHE A 20 15.86 8.07 -6.47
N ALA A 21 15.00 7.93 -7.45
CA ALA A 21 14.74 8.97 -8.44
C ALA A 21 13.26 9.37 -8.45
N LEU A 22 13.03 10.67 -8.57
CA LEU A 22 11.72 11.23 -8.88
C LEU A 22 11.41 10.97 -10.36
N ALA A 23 10.14 10.60 -10.67
CA ALA A 23 9.69 10.55 -12.05
C ALA A 23 9.68 11.97 -12.64
N ASP A 24 10.26 12.14 -13.82
CA ASP A 24 10.43 13.43 -14.50
C ASP A 24 9.10 14.13 -14.81
N THR A 25 8.04 13.35 -14.95
CA THR A 25 6.67 13.86 -15.13
C THR A 25 6.13 14.67 -13.93
N TYR A 26 6.73 14.50 -12.74
CA TYR A 26 6.38 15.25 -11.53
C TYR A 26 7.32 16.44 -11.26
N GLY A 27 8.21 16.73 -12.20
CA GLY A 27 9.16 17.84 -12.10
C GLY A 27 10.56 17.42 -11.63
N SER A 28 11.39 18.43 -11.37
CA SER A 28 12.75 18.23 -10.92
C SER A 28 12.85 17.94 -9.40
N PRO A 29 13.96 17.36 -8.93
CA PRO A 29 14.23 17.21 -7.51
C PRO A 29 14.11 18.51 -6.70
N ASN A 30 14.52 19.65 -7.27
CA ASN A 30 14.43 20.94 -6.61
C ASN A 30 12.98 21.43 -6.49
N GLU A 31 12.15 21.19 -7.50
CA GLU A 31 10.73 21.53 -7.46
C GLU A 31 10.00 20.69 -6.42
N PHE A 32 10.33 19.40 -6.30
CA PHE A 32 9.75 18.58 -5.26
C PHE A 32 10.19 19.01 -3.85
N LYS A 33 11.46 19.36 -3.65
CA LYS A 33 11.94 19.96 -2.38
C LYS A 33 11.19 21.26 -2.06
N HIS A 34 10.98 22.09 -3.07
CA HIS A 34 10.18 23.33 -2.90
C HIS A 34 8.73 23.02 -2.50
N PHE A 35 8.11 22.04 -3.15
CA PHE A 35 6.76 21.57 -2.80
C PHE A 35 6.68 21.12 -1.34
N VAL A 36 7.60 20.27 -0.88
CA VAL A 36 7.64 19.81 0.53
C VAL A 36 7.79 21.00 1.48
N ASN A 37 8.71 21.93 1.19
CA ASN A 37 8.90 23.13 2.00
C ASN A 37 7.62 23.99 2.07
N GLU A 38 6.90 24.15 0.96
CA GLU A 38 5.64 24.92 0.96
C GLU A 38 4.56 24.21 1.75
N CYS A 39 4.45 22.87 1.65
CA CYS A 39 3.55 22.09 2.51
C CYS A 39 3.85 22.34 4.00
N HIS A 40 5.11 22.26 4.40
CA HIS A 40 5.53 22.47 5.79
C HIS A 40 5.26 23.91 6.27
N ARG A 41 5.45 24.92 5.41
CA ARG A 41 5.08 26.30 5.74
C ARG A 41 3.59 26.48 6.03
N HIS A 42 2.76 25.62 5.49
CA HIS A 42 1.30 25.59 5.73
C HIS A 42 0.88 24.59 6.79
N GLY A 43 1.84 23.96 7.51
CA GLY A 43 1.56 22.96 8.55
C GLY A 43 1.02 21.65 7.99
N ILE A 44 1.35 21.31 6.73
CA ILE A 44 0.91 20.09 6.06
C ILE A 44 2.07 19.11 5.98
N ALA A 45 1.90 17.92 6.54
CA ALA A 45 2.84 16.82 6.41
C ALA A 45 2.78 16.17 5.02
N VAL A 46 3.91 15.70 4.52
CA VAL A 46 4.03 15.04 3.21
C VAL A 46 4.35 13.57 3.41
N ILE A 47 3.42 12.69 3.05
CA ILE A 47 3.57 11.24 3.10
C ILE A 47 3.81 10.72 1.69
N LEU A 48 4.90 9.97 1.50
CA LEU A 48 5.22 9.35 0.23
C LEU A 48 4.57 7.98 0.10
N ASP A 49 3.77 7.80 -0.93
CA ASP A 49 3.23 6.50 -1.32
C ASP A 49 4.29 5.68 -2.04
N VAL A 50 4.50 4.42 -1.66
CA VAL A 50 5.62 3.60 -2.17
C VAL A 50 5.19 2.16 -2.46
N ALA A 51 5.49 1.70 -3.67
CA ALA A 51 5.30 0.30 -4.08
C ALA A 51 6.61 -0.47 -3.85
N PHE A 52 6.77 -1.03 -2.64
CA PHE A 52 7.98 -1.76 -2.24
C PHE A 52 7.88 -3.28 -2.43
N ASN A 53 6.70 -3.79 -2.68
CA ASN A 53 6.47 -5.21 -2.92
C ASN A 53 7.19 -5.73 -4.17
N HIS A 54 7.14 -4.98 -5.27
CA HIS A 54 7.67 -5.38 -6.58
C HIS A 54 8.36 -4.23 -7.29
N ALA A 55 9.21 -4.55 -8.26
CA ALA A 55 9.78 -3.61 -9.23
C ALA A 55 9.29 -3.96 -10.64
N TRP A 56 9.41 -2.99 -11.55
CA TRP A 56 9.21 -3.28 -12.96
C TRP A 56 10.43 -4.03 -13.56
N GLY A 57 10.21 -4.86 -14.57
CA GLY A 57 11.25 -5.73 -15.14
C GLY A 57 12.45 -5.02 -15.77
N GLU A 58 12.40 -3.69 -15.92
CA GLU A 58 13.52 -2.84 -16.30
C GLU A 58 14.44 -2.44 -15.14
N HIS A 59 14.09 -2.81 -13.88
CA HIS A 59 14.92 -2.46 -12.72
C HIS A 59 16.37 -2.96 -12.89
N PRO A 60 17.39 -2.11 -12.62
CA PRO A 60 18.80 -2.47 -12.89
C PRO A 60 19.24 -3.76 -12.23
N TYR A 61 18.91 -4.01 -10.96
CA TYR A 61 19.32 -5.22 -10.25
C TYR A 61 18.66 -6.49 -10.81
N TYR A 62 17.43 -6.39 -11.33
CA TYR A 62 16.82 -7.50 -12.02
C TYR A 62 17.52 -7.79 -13.36
N ARG A 63 17.90 -6.74 -14.10
CA ARG A 63 18.64 -6.87 -15.37
C ARG A 63 20.08 -7.33 -15.18
N MET A 64 20.73 -6.96 -14.09
CA MET A 64 22.11 -7.40 -13.79
C MET A 64 22.19 -8.87 -13.41
N TYR A 65 21.13 -9.42 -12.85
CA TYR A 65 21.02 -10.81 -12.40
C TYR A 65 19.82 -11.48 -13.06
N PRO A 66 19.81 -11.65 -14.41
CA PRO A 66 18.68 -12.24 -15.11
C PRO A 66 18.53 -13.72 -14.74
N PRO A 67 17.30 -14.26 -14.70
CA PRO A 67 17.08 -15.67 -14.43
C PRO A 67 17.91 -16.55 -15.38
N LEU A 68 18.56 -17.57 -14.84
CA LEU A 68 19.23 -18.61 -15.59
C LEU A 68 18.29 -19.79 -15.78
N TYR A 69 18.24 -20.31 -17.01
CA TYR A 69 17.44 -21.47 -17.35
C TYR A 69 18.33 -22.63 -17.80
N SER A 70 17.94 -23.85 -17.46
CA SER A 70 18.55 -25.06 -18.01
C SER A 70 18.27 -25.15 -19.52
N PRO A 71 19.00 -26.02 -20.27
CA PRO A 71 18.69 -26.28 -21.67
C PRO A 71 17.27 -26.83 -21.90
N SER A 72 16.64 -27.39 -20.88
CA SER A 72 15.24 -27.85 -20.91
C SER A 72 14.22 -26.74 -20.59
N GLY A 73 14.70 -25.51 -20.30
CA GLY A 73 13.84 -24.37 -19.96
C GLY A 73 13.43 -24.30 -18.48
N GLU A 74 13.96 -25.20 -17.63
CA GLU A 74 13.73 -25.13 -16.19
C GLU A 74 14.62 -24.06 -15.55
N PRO A 75 14.11 -23.28 -14.61
CA PRO A 75 14.92 -22.33 -13.88
C PRO A 75 16.05 -23.05 -13.13
N LEU A 76 17.27 -22.59 -13.31
CA LEU A 76 18.41 -22.99 -12.49
C LEU A 76 18.30 -22.31 -11.13
N ALA A 77 18.99 -22.82 -10.13
CA ALA A 77 18.90 -22.39 -8.74
C ALA A 77 18.79 -20.87 -8.55
N ASP A 78 18.07 -20.48 -7.53
CA ASP A 78 17.84 -19.10 -7.14
C ASP A 78 19.18 -18.40 -6.83
N TRP A 79 19.58 -17.47 -7.66
CA TRP A 79 20.89 -16.80 -7.59
C TRP A 79 20.80 -15.28 -7.62
N ASN A 80 19.59 -14.75 -7.86
CA ASN A 80 19.37 -13.31 -7.75
C ASN A 80 19.37 -12.92 -6.27
N PRO A 81 20.28 -12.04 -5.83
CA PRO A 81 20.37 -11.69 -4.42
C PRO A 81 19.28 -10.72 -3.93
N PHE A 82 18.38 -10.29 -4.81
CA PHE A 82 17.39 -9.25 -4.50
C PHE A 82 15.94 -9.70 -4.71
N PHE A 83 15.70 -10.57 -5.68
CA PHE A 83 14.35 -10.92 -6.13
C PHE A 83 14.07 -12.40 -5.95
N HIS A 84 12.82 -12.72 -5.69
CA HIS A 84 12.37 -14.09 -5.75
C HIS A 84 12.55 -14.66 -7.16
N HIS A 85 12.96 -15.92 -7.23
CA HIS A 85 13.20 -16.63 -8.50
C HIS A 85 11.89 -16.90 -9.26
N THR A 86 10.90 -17.39 -8.55
CA THR A 86 9.51 -17.48 -8.99
C THR A 86 8.71 -16.48 -8.18
N PRO A 87 7.65 -15.88 -8.73
CA PRO A 87 6.80 -15.01 -7.93
C PRO A 87 6.43 -15.73 -6.62
N ALA A 88 6.79 -15.13 -5.50
CA ALA A 88 6.58 -15.71 -4.18
C ALA A 88 5.09 -15.80 -3.85
N HIS A 89 4.32 -14.92 -4.46
CA HIS A 89 2.86 -14.84 -4.35
C HIS A 89 2.26 -14.37 -5.67
N VAL A 90 0.94 -14.41 -5.77
CA VAL A 90 0.23 -13.96 -6.97
C VAL A 90 0.43 -12.45 -7.12
N ASN A 91 1.15 -12.05 -8.15
CA ASN A 91 1.31 -10.65 -8.55
C ASN A 91 0.39 -10.38 -9.76
N MET A 92 -0.79 -9.85 -9.50
CA MET A 92 -1.81 -9.60 -10.53
C MET A 92 -1.49 -8.40 -11.41
N TRP A 93 -0.58 -7.53 -10.98
CA TRP A 93 -0.24 -6.28 -11.68
C TRP A 93 1.03 -6.36 -12.51
N GLY A 94 1.70 -7.51 -12.49
CA GLY A 94 2.99 -7.71 -13.17
C GLY A 94 4.18 -7.21 -12.35
N GLY A 95 5.36 -7.23 -12.96
CA GLY A 95 6.60 -6.87 -12.28
C GLY A 95 7.35 -8.09 -11.75
N VAL A 96 8.37 -7.83 -10.94
CA VAL A 96 9.25 -8.82 -10.31
C VAL A 96 9.26 -8.58 -8.80
N ASP A 97 9.03 -9.64 -8.03
CA ASP A 97 8.85 -9.55 -6.59
C ASP A 97 10.19 -9.47 -5.86
N TRP A 98 10.32 -8.48 -4.99
CA TRP A 98 11.48 -8.37 -4.11
C TRP A 98 11.48 -9.44 -3.03
N ASP A 99 12.63 -10.06 -2.79
CA ASP A 99 12.83 -10.89 -1.60
C ASP A 99 13.26 -10.02 -0.42
N HIS A 100 12.32 -9.57 0.37
CA HIS A 100 12.56 -8.72 1.55
C HIS A 100 13.25 -9.45 2.70
N PHE A 101 13.43 -10.77 2.61
CA PHE A 101 14.17 -11.60 3.55
C PHE A 101 15.63 -11.80 3.11
N ALA A 102 15.99 -11.40 1.89
CA ALA A 102 17.38 -11.32 1.44
C ALA A 102 18.10 -10.11 2.09
N PRO A 103 19.32 -10.29 2.64
CA PRO A 103 20.03 -9.21 3.30
C PRO A 103 20.35 -8.00 2.38
N GLU A 104 20.55 -8.26 1.11
CA GLU A 104 20.81 -7.25 0.08
C GLU A 104 19.58 -6.37 -0.14
N THR A 105 18.41 -6.98 -0.26
CA THR A 105 17.13 -6.28 -0.42
C THR A 105 16.78 -5.50 0.83
N THR A 106 16.94 -6.10 2.01
CA THR A 106 16.70 -5.41 3.29
C THR A 106 17.53 -4.11 3.35
N ARG A 107 18.84 -4.17 3.06
CA ARG A 107 19.70 -2.97 3.06
C ARG A 107 19.28 -1.96 2.02
N TYR A 108 18.94 -2.40 0.82
CA TYR A 108 18.51 -1.53 -0.26
C TYR A 108 17.29 -0.70 0.13
N PHE A 109 16.26 -1.30 0.70
CA PHE A 109 15.05 -0.59 1.12
C PHE A 109 15.26 0.28 2.36
N GLN A 110 16.13 -0.12 3.27
CA GLN A 110 16.55 0.76 4.37
C GLN A 110 17.22 2.04 3.84
N ASP A 111 18.06 1.94 2.82
CA ASP A 111 18.72 3.10 2.22
C ASP A 111 17.74 3.99 1.44
N ILE A 112 16.72 3.39 0.79
CA ILE A 112 15.65 4.14 0.11
C ILE A 112 14.90 5.03 1.09
N VAL A 113 14.43 4.48 2.22
CA VAL A 113 13.65 5.29 3.18
C VAL A 113 14.52 6.37 3.84
N ARG A 114 15.80 6.06 4.14
CA ARG A 114 16.74 7.06 4.64
C ARG A 114 16.93 8.20 3.63
N PHE A 115 17.11 7.87 2.35
CA PHE A 115 17.29 8.86 1.28
C PHE A 115 16.11 9.81 1.19
N TRP A 116 14.88 9.33 1.10
CA TRP A 116 13.71 10.19 0.96
C TRP A 116 13.49 11.07 2.19
N LEU A 117 13.71 10.56 3.38
CA LEU A 117 13.62 11.33 4.62
C LEU A 117 14.73 12.40 4.75
N GLN A 118 15.97 12.07 4.37
CA GLN A 118 17.12 12.98 4.51
C GLN A 118 17.19 14.00 3.39
N GLU A 119 16.92 13.58 2.15
CA GLU A 119 17.12 14.42 0.98
C GLU A 119 15.92 15.34 0.70
N TYR A 120 14.71 14.83 0.92
CA TYR A 120 13.47 15.56 0.63
C TYR A 120 12.70 15.99 1.86
N HIS A 121 13.11 15.57 3.05
CA HIS A 121 12.48 15.94 4.31
C HIS A 121 10.97 15.58 4.38
N ILE A 122 10.55 14.52 3.73
CA ILE A 122 9.16 14.03 3.84
C ILE A 122 8.85 13.57 5.27
N ASP A 123 7.57 13.40 5.59
CA ASP A 123 7.13 13.13 6.95
C ASP A 123 6.78 11.66 7.20
N GLY A 124 6.77 10.84 6.17
CA GLY A 124 6.48 9.42 6.32
C GLY A 124 6.21 8.70 5.00
N PHE A 125 5.70 7.47 5.14
CA PHE A 125 5.42 6.58 4.01
C PHE A 125 4.06 5.90 4.15
N ARG A 126 3.42 5.68 3.00
CA ARG A 126 2.33 4.70 2.86
C ARG A 126 2.87 3.54 2.04
N PHE A 127 2.93 2.36 2.60
CA PHE A 127 3.40 1.15 1.94
C PHE A 127 2.24 0.48 1.22
N ASP A 128 2.33 0.49 -0.11
CA ASP A 128 1.39 -0.17 -1.00
C ASP A 128 1.51 -1.68 -0.90
N TRP A 129 0.37 -2.37 -0.82
CA TRP A 129 0.27 -3.83 -0.72
C TRP A 129 1.33 -4.47 0.19
N ALA A 130 1.38 -3.98 1.41
CA ALA A 130 2.42 -4.27 2.40
C ALA A 130 2.54 -5.76 2.76
N ALA A 131 1.50 -6.57 2.52
CA ALA A 131 1.54 -8.01 2.76
C ALA A 131 2.58 -8.72 1.87
N GLY A 132 2.84 -8.22 0.66
CA GLY A 132 3.89 -8.75 -0.19
C GLY A 132 5.30 -8.43 0.31
N VAL A 133 5.48 -7.30 1.02
CA VAL A 133 6.75 -6.96 1.71
C VAL A 133 7.02 -7.89 2.89
N GLU A 134 5.97 -8.38 3.54
CA GLU A 134 6.05 -9.29 4.69
C GLU A 134 6.07 -10.78 4.30
N TYR A 135 6.01 -11.09 3.01
CA TYR A 135 5.96 -12.47 2.56
C TYR A 135 7.33 -13.15 2.63
N ASP A 136 7.44 -14.13 3.52
CA ASP A 136 8.61 -15.01 3.62
C ASP A 136 8.35 -16.30 2.84
N SER A 137 8.91 -16.43 1.65
CA SER A 137 8.74 -17.64 0.81
C SER A 137 9.33 -18.90 1.43
N SER A 138 10.27 -18.76 2.36
CA SER A 138 10.87 -19.90 3.08
C SER A 138 9.97 -20.40 4.21
N ASN A 139 9.11 -19.54 4.76
CA ASN A 139 8.19 -19.87 5.84
C ASN A 139 6.89 -19.08 5.77
N PRO A 140 6.03 -19.29 4.74
CA PRO A 140 4.80 -18.53 4.53
C PRO A 140 3.82 -18.62 5.72
N MET A 141 3.86 -19.72 6.44
CA MET A 141 3.01 -19.97 7.60
C MET A 141 3.60 -19.49 8.92
N ARG A 142 4.62 -18.63 8.89
CA ARG A 142 5.15 -18.03 10.11
C ARG A 142 4.09 -17.18 10.80
N ALA A 143 3.88 -17.44 12.08
CA ALA A 143 3.03 -16.60 12.92
C ALA A 143 3.81 -15.37 13.39
N GLY A 144 3.27 -14.16 13.14
CA GLY A 144 3.89 -12.89 13.49
C GLY A 144 4.83 -12.33 12.42
N PHE A 145 5.40 -11.19 12.74
CA PHE A 145 6.25 -10.43 11.83
C PHE A 145 7.71 -10.53 12.26
N ASP A 146 8.60 -10.61 11.26
CA ASP A 146 10.03 -10.71 11.55
C ASP A 146 10.59 -9.35 11.99
N PRO A 147 11.31 -9.26 13.14
CA PRO A 147 11.80 -7.98 13.62
C PRO A 147 12.98 -7.42 12.83
N TYR A 148 13.60 -8.21 11.94
CA TYR A 148 14.83 -7.85 11.22
C TYR A 148 14.65 -7.73 9.70
N HIS A 149 13.48 -8.12 9.18
CA HIS A 149 13.16 -8.11 7.74
C HIS A 149 11.85 -7.36 7.47
N GLY A 150 11.48 -7.26 6.20
CA GLY A 150 10.23 -6.65 5.79
C GLY A 150 10.03 -5.22 6.31
N LEU A 151 8.80 -4.89 6.66
CA LEU A 151 8.42 -3.57 7.16
C LEU A 151 9.08 -3.23 8.51
N SER A 152 9.42 -4.23 9.33
CA SER A 152 10.16 -3.99 10.58
C SER A 152 11.52 -3.37 10.31
N ALA A 153 12.33 -3.98 9.45
CA ALA A 153 13.65 -3.47 9.10
C ALA A 153 13.60 -2.10 8.42
N ILE A 154 12.65 -1.92 7.51
CA ILE A 154 12.44 -0.67 6.77
C ILE A 154 11.96 0.43 7.72
N GLY A 155 10.98 0.15 8.55
CA GLY A 155 10.40 1.11 9.49
C GLY A 155 11.39 1.56 10.56
N TRP A 156 12.17 0.64 11.12
CA TRP A 156 13.23 1.02 12.07
C TRP A 156 14.31 1.88 11.42
N ALA A 157 14.66 1.62 10.16
CA ALA A 157 15.61 2.48 9.43
C ALA A 157 15.04 3.89 9.21
N ALA A 158 13.76 4.03 8.92
CA ALA A 158 13.09 5.32 8.82
C ALA A 158 13.10 6.07 10.16
N ARG A 159 12.76 5.39 11.25
CA ARG A 159 12.74 5.98 12.60
C ARG A 159 14.12 6.38 13.13
N GLN A 160 15.19 5.75 12.68
CA GLN A 160 16.57 6.20 12.99
C GLN A 160 16.88 7.58 12.40
N VAL A 161 16.27 7.94 11.27
CA VAL A 161 16.42 9.25 10.63
C VAL A 161 15.43 10.27 11.18
N LYS A 162 14.15 9.88 11.26
CA LYS A 162 13.06 10.73 11.72
C LYS A 162 12.19 9.92 12.71
N PRO A 163 12.43 10.07 14.03
CA PRO A 163 11.74 9.27 15.04
C PRO A 163 10.21 9.39 15.04
N ASP A 164 9.70 10.53 14.57
CA ASP A 164 8.28 10.87 14.46
C ASP A 164 7.70 10.70 13.05
N CYS A 165 8.43 10.04 12.13
CA CYS A 165 7.90 9.77 10.80
C CYS A 165 6.65 8.88 10.88
N LEU A 166 5.65 9.18 10.05
CA LEU A 166 4.41 8.41 9.99
C LEU A 166 4.56 7.23 9.02
N LEU A 167 4.29 6.02 9.48
CA LEU A 167 4.38 4.79 8.70
C LEU A 167 3.01 4.14 8.61
N ILE A 168 2.44 4.14 7.42
CA ILE A 168 1.09 3.62 7.14
C ILE A 168 1.22 2.40 6.21
N ALA A 169 0.49 1.33 6.48
CA ALA A 169 0.47 0.16 5.61
C ALA A 169 -0.92 -0.05 5.00
N GLU A 170 -0.94 -0.34 3.71
CA GLU A 170 -2.04 -1.03 3.09
C GLU A 170 -1.79 -2.53 3.24
N TYR A 171 -2.40 -3.14 4.26
CA TYR A 171 -2.12 -4.54 4.60
C TYR A 171 -3.37 -5.39 4.47
N TRP A 172 -3.35 -6.29 3.51
CA TRP A 172 -4.35 -7.33 3.30
C TRP A 172 -3.64 -8.69 3.42
N PRO A 173 -4.02 -9.55 4.40
CA PRO A 173 -3.39 -10.87 4.53
C PRO A 173 -3.45 -11.66 3.22
N LEU A 174 -2.31 -12.23 2.82
CA LEU A 174 -2.23 -13.06 1.62
C LEU A 174 -2.78 -14.46 1.89
N GLU A 175 -3.44 -15.04 0.87
CA GLU A 175 -3.84 -16.44 0.92
C GLU A 175 -2.61 -17.35 1.09
N GLY A 176 -2.69 -18.33 1.95
CA GLY A 176 -1.59 -19.23 2.25
C GLY A 176 -0.58 -18.72 3.29
N THR A 177 -0.81 -17.54 3.89
CA THR A 177 -0.05 -17.07 5.06
C THR A 177 -0.76 -17.41 6.37
N HIS A 178 -0.08 -17.19 7.50
CA HIS A 178 -0.65 -17.51 8.81
C HIS A 178 -1.88 -16.65 9.10
N PRO A 179 -3.02 -17.26 9.50
CA PRO A 179 -4.29 -16.52 9.67
C PRO A 179 -4.26 -15.44 10.75
N ASP A 180 -3.35 -15.55 11.72
CA ASP A 180 -3.19 -14.54 12.79
C ASP A 180 -2.35 -13.33 12.36
N ASN A 181 -1.78 -13.32 11.15
CA ASN A 181 -1.06 -12.17 10.62
C ASN A 181 -2.06 -11.14 10.10
N THR A 182 -2.65 -10.39 11.01
CA THR A 182 -3.65 -9.35 10.75
C THR A 182 -3.02 -7.96 10.71
N ALA A 183 -3.72 -6.98 10.17
CA ALA A 183 -3.31 -5.58 10.19
C ALA A 183 -3.08 -5.05 11.62
N ALA A 184 -3.95 -5.43 12.56
CA ALA A 184 -3.80 -5.07 13.97
C ALA A 184 -2.53 -5.64 14.58
N ARG A 185 -2.18 -6.88 14.23
CA ARG A 185 -0.95 -7.52 14.69
C ARG A 185 0.29 -6.88 14.06
N LEU A 186 0.22 -6.51 12.77
CA LEU A 186 1.30 -5.77 12.12
C LEU A 186 1.64 -4.49 12.89
N VAL A 187 0.64 -3.70 13.22
CA VAL A 187 0.83 -2.45 14.00
C VAL A 187 1.38 -2.74 15.42
N ALA A 188 0.96 -3.84 16.04
CA ALA A 188 1.41 -4.19 17.38
C ALA A 188 2.85 -4.72 17.43
N GLU A 189 3.34 -5.37 16.37
CA GLU A 189 4.63 -6.08 16.37
C GLU A 189 5.72 -5.37 15.55
N THR A 190 5.37 -4.34 14.77
CA THR A 190 6.29 -3.62 13.87
C THR A 190 6.28 -2.12 14.14
N PRO A 191 7.19 -1.33 13.53
CA PRO A 191 7.17 0.14 13.63
C PRO A 191 6.05 0.84 12.86
N ILE A 192 5.13 0.11 12.24
CA ILE A 192 3.98 0.68 11.50
C ILE A 192 3.02 1.32 12.50
N ASP A 193 2.60 2.56 12.22
CA ASP A 193 1.70 3.33 13.09
C ASP A 193 0.24 3.00 12.82
N ALA A 194 -0.13 2.81 11.55
CA ALA A 194 -1.52 2.59 11.17
C ALA A 194 -1.65 1.75 9.90
N CYS A 195 -2.81 1.09 9.77
CA CYS A 195 -3.20 0.41 8.54
C CYS A 195 -4.48 0.99 7.94
N TRP A 196 -4.63 0.86 6.63
CA TRP A 196 -5.89 1.12 5.96
C TRP A 196 -6.96 0.15 6.45
N ASN A 197 -8.14 0.69 6.76
CA ASN A 197 -9.27 -0.11 7.25
C ASN A 197 -10.18 -0.53 6.08
N GLY A 198 -9.79 -1.57 5.36
CA GLY A 198 -10.57 -2.11 4.26
C GLY A 198 -11.91 -2.73 4.70
N PRO A 199 -11.99 -3.47 5.82
CA PRO A 199 -13.28 -3.95 6.32
C PRO A 199 -14.30 -2.84 6.51
N PHE A 200 -13.88 -1.66 6.99
CA PHE A 200 -14.75 -0.48 7.06
C PHE A 200 -15.19 -0.01 5.68
N HIS A 201 -14.22 0.18 4.74
CA HIS A 201 -14.51 0.60 3.38
C HIS A 201 -15.49 -0.35 2.68
N HIS A 202 -15.19 -1.64 2.65
CA HIS A 202 -16.06 -2.63 1.98
C HIS A 202 -17.45 -2.76 2.62
N THR A 203 -17.56 -2.54 3.94
CA THR A 203 -18.85 -2.55 4.61
C THR A 203 -19.64 -1.29 4.26
N LEU A 204 -18.98 -0.12 4.26
CA LEU A 204 -19.60 1.15 3.86
C LEU A 204 -20.06 1.09 2.40
N ASP A 205 -19.21 0.62 1.49
CA ASP A 205 -19.54 0.44 0.07
C ASP A 205 -20.76 -0.45 -0.11
N ARG A 206 -20.81 -1.61 0.57
CA ARG A 206 -21.96 -2.50 0.56
C ARG A 206 -23.22 -1.79 1.02
N VAL A 207 -23.17 -1.05 2.12
CA VAL A 207 -24.32 -0.30 2.64
C VAL A 207 -24.78 0.77 1.67
N LEU A 208 -23.85 1.49 1.03
CA LEU A 208 -24.17 2.53 0.05
C LEU A 208 -24.75 1.95 -1.26
N ASN A 209 -24.32 0.76 -1.66
CA ASN A 209 -24.71 0.10 -2.90
C ASN A 209 -25.86 -0.88 -2.74
N GLN A 210 -26.13 -1.40 -1.53
CA GLN A 210 -27.28 -2.28 -1.27
C GLN A 210 -28.59 -1.50 -1.29
N ARG A 211 -29.48 -2.01 -2.09
CA ARG A 211 -30.83 -1.53 -2.33
C ARG A 211 -31.75 -2.01 -1.20
N TRP A 212 -32.42 -1.14 -0.48
CA TRP A 212 -33.66 -1.37 0.27
C TRP A 212 -33.69 -2.46 1.36
N GLU A 213 -32.74 -3.40 1.41
CA GLU A 213 -32.67 -4.48 2.40
C GLU A 213 -31.62 -4.17 3.49
N TRP A 214 -31.71 -2.95 4.05
CA TRP A 214 -30.90 -2.57 5.18
C TRP A 214 -31.41 -3.29 6.43
N GLU A 215 -30.62 -4.20 6.94
CA GLU A 215 -30.81 -4.66 8.31
C GLU A 215 -30.06 -3.70 9.25
N LYS A 216 -30.58 -3.53 10.47
CA LYS A 216 -29.88 -2.75 11.52
C LYS A 216 -28.44 -3.24 11.72
N GLU A 217 -28.21 -4.54 11.47
CA GLU A 217 -26.92 -5.21 11.53
C GLU A 217 -25.87 -4.58 10.58
N ASP A 218 -26.25 -4.10 9.40
CA ASP A 218 -25.32 -3.51 8.44
C ASP A 218 -24.82 -2.16 8.93
N LEU A 219 -25.69 -1.34 9.50
CA LEU A 219 -25.30 -0.08 10.12
C LEU A 219 -24.39 -0.32 11.35
N PHE A 220 -24.70 -1.34 12.16
CA PHE A 220 -23.84 -1.71 13.29
C PHE A 220 -22.48 -2.25 12.83
N ARG A 221 -22.40 -2.92 11.67
CA ARG A 221 -21.12 -3.34 11.08
C ARG A 221 -20.28 -2.17 10.59
N VAL A 222 -20.89 -1.14 9.98
CA VAL A 222 -20.18 0.12 9.64
C VAL A 222 -19.65 0.78 10.90
N ILE A 223 -20.49 0.95 11.93
CA ILE A 223 -20.08 1.56 13.20
C ILE A 223 -19.04 0.67 13.91
N GLY A 224 -19.20 -0.65 13.87
CA GLY A 224 -18.25 -1.62 14.42
C GLY A 224 -16.91 -1.61 13.66
N GLY A 225 -16.96 -1.44 12.34
CA GLY A 225 -15.78 -1.33 11.49
C GLY A 225 -14.93 -0.09 11.74
N LEU A 226 -15.51 0.96 12.31
CA LEU A 226 -14.75 2.12 12.81
C LEU A 226 -13.79 1.76 13.96
N ARG A 227 -14.01 0.61 14.59
CA ARG A 227 -13.21 0.07 15.70
C ARG A 227 -12.93 -1.41 15.42
N GLU A 228 -12.21 -1.68 14.35
CA GLU A 228 -11.86 -3.07 14.00
C GLU A 228 -11.20 -3.77 15.19
N ALA A 229 -11.61 -5.00 15.43
CA ALA A 229 -11.13 -5.79 16.56
C ALA A 229 -9.61 -6.04 16.45
N GLY A 230 -8.91 -5.85 17.54
CA GLY A 230 -7.46 -6.13 17.64
C GLY A 230 -6.57 -4.90 17.63
N PHE A 231 -7.03 -3.73 17.14
CA PHE A 231 -6.29 -2.48 17.30
C PHE A 231 -6.41 -1.92 18.72
N SER A 232 -5.33 -1.39 19.26
CA SER A 232 -5.28 -0.84 20.62
C SER A 232 -5.77 0.61 20.72
N ALA A 233 -5.72 1.35 19.59
CA ALA A 233 -6.10 2.76 19.51
C ALA A 233 -6.77 3.09 18.18
N ALA A 234 -7.60 4.13 18.14
CA ALA A 234 -8.36 4.50 16.95
C ALA A 234 -7.49 5.14 15.86
N ASP A 235 -6.38 5.75 16.22
CA ASP A 235 -5.40 6.35 15.30
C ASP A 235 -4.52 5.32 14.57
N GLN A 236 -4.62 4.05 14.94
CA GLN A 236 -4.00 2.94 14.24
C GLN A 236 -4.77 2.48 13.00
N MET A 237 -5.93 3.07 12.73
CA MET A 237 -6.78 2.74 11.58
C MET A 237 -7.05 3.96 10.72
N ILE A 238 -6.80 3.84 9.42
CA ILE A 238 -7.17 4.84 8.44
C ILE A 238 -8.51 4.44 7.83
N ASN A 239 -9.59 5.05 8.31
CA ASN A 239 -10.92 4.84 7.77
C ASN A 239 -11.11 5.69 6.50
N TYR A 240 -11.60 5.09 5.43
CA TYR A 240 -11.81 5.78 4.16
C TYR A 240 -13.08 5.29 3.46
N SER A 241 -13.72 6.18 2.70
CA SER A 241 -14.91 5.87 1.90
C SER A 241 -14.57 5.51 0.46
N CYS A 242 -13.48 6.03 -0.07
CA CYS A 242 -12.93 5.69 -1.38
C CYS A 242 -11.42 5.98 -1.40
N SER A 243 -10.72 5.33 -2.29
CA SER A 243 -9.30 5.56 -2.57
C SER A 243 -9.09 5.85 -4.06
N HIS A 244 -7.83 5.90 -4.49
CA HIS A 244 -7.49 6.02 -5.91
C HIS A 244 -7.66 4.70 -6.68
N ASP A 245 -7.76 3.57 -5.98
CA ASP A 245 -7.94 2.24 -6.57
C ASP A 245 -9.39 1.92 -6.89
N GLU A 246 -10.31 2.70 -6.33
CA GLU A 246 -11.75 2.47 -6.42
C GLU A 246 -12.45 3.62 -7.13
N VAL A 247 -13.64 3.36 -7.62
CA VAL A 247 -14.46 4.42 -8.16
C VAL A 247 -14.94 5.36 -7.05
N ARG A 248 -15.15 6.64 -7.38
CA ARG A 248 -15.64 7.61 -6.40
C ARG A 248 -16.99 7.16 -5.84
N THR A 249 -17.20 7.37 -4.56
CA THR A 249 -18.46 7.04 -3.87
C THR A 249 -19.69 7.59 -4.58
N GLU A 250 -19.62 8.80 -5.15
CA GLU A 250 -20.68 9.36 -5.99
C GLU A 250 -20.97 8.51 -7.22
N HIS A 251 -19.93 7.96 -7.86
CA HIS A 251 -20.07 7.09 -9.03
C HIS A 251 -20.70 5.76 -8.64
N GLU A 252 -20.29 5.18 -7.52
CA GLU A 252 -20.86 3.94 -6.98
C GLU A 252 -22.33 4.11 -6.67
N ILE A 253 -22.70 5.16 -5.94
CA ILE A 253 -24.09 5.49 -5.65
C ILE A 253 -24.87 5.72 -6.95
N LYS A 254 -24.27 6.37 -7.94
CA LYS A 254 -24.94 6.73 -9.20
C LYS A 254 -25.09 5.56 -10.16
N PHE A 255 -24.08 4.67 -10.27
CA PHE A 255 -24.05 3.66 -11.33
C PHE A 255 -24.33 2.24 -10.82
N TYR A 256 -23.96 1.90 -9.61
CA TYR A 256 -24.14 0.55 -9.06
C TYR A 256 -25.42 0.40 -8.24
N SER A 257 -25.87 1.45 -7.56
CA SER A 257 -27.14 1.42 -6.83
C SER A 257 -28.35 1.82 -7.69
N TRP A 258 -28.11 2.45 -8.83
CA TRP A 258 -29.10 3.15 -9.63
C TRP A 258 -30.09 2.30 -10.44
N PRO A 259 -29.79 1.14 -11.06
CA PRO A 259 -30.77 0.50 -11.93
C PRO A 259 -32.10 0.12 -11.25
N HIS A 260 -32.20 0.24 -9.93
CA HIS A 260 -33.32 -0.23 -9.14
C HIS A 260 -33.88 0.76 -8.10
N ILE A 261 -33.32 1.98 -8.04
CA ILE A 261 -33.89 3.08 -7.25
C ILE A 261 -34.53 4.05 -8.22
N GLU A 262 -35.85 4.05 -8.29
CA GLU A 262 -36.56 5.20 -8.90
C GLU A 262 -36.22 6.44 -8.09
N ARG A 263 -35.45 7.33 -8.69
CA ARG A 263 -35.16 8.63 -8.09
C ARG A 263 -36.49 9.36 -7.85
N PRO A 264 -36.75 9.84 -6.64
CA PRO A 264 -37.92 10.66 -6.38
C PRO A 264 -37.99 11.80 -7.39
N PRO A 265 -39.14 12.05 -8.00
CA PRO A 265 -39.29 13.15 -8.98
C PRO A 265 -38.80 14.47 -8.39
N GLY A 266 -37.86 15.12 -9.11
CA GLY A 266 -37.32 16.41 -8.71
C GLY A 266 -36.06 16.38 -7.84
N MET A 267 -35.62 15.20 -7.34
CA MET A 267 -34.39 15.10 -6.56
C MET A 267 -33.16 15.01 -7.47
N SER A 268 -32.15 15.83 -7.23
CA SER A 268 -30.85 15.74 -7.93
C SER A 268 -30.01 14.56 -7.42
N VAL A 269 -28.98 14.16 -8.19
CA VAL A 269 -28.02 13.13 -7.78
C VAL A 269 -27.27 13.52 -6.49
N ALA A 270 -26.92 14.81 -6.37
CA ALA A 270 -26.26 15.34 -5.19
C ALA A 270 -27.17 15.27 -3.95
N GLU A 271 -28.46 15.57 -4.10
CA GLU A 271 -29.43 15.46 -3.00
C GLU A 271 -29.66 14.00 -2.59
N LEU A 272 -29.65 13.07 -3.56
CA LEU A 272 -29.75 11.64 -3.27
C LEU A 272 -28.49 11.13 -2.52
N ALA A 273 -27.31 11.58 -2.93
CA ALA A 273 -26.06 11.28 -2.25
C ALA A 273 -26.05 11.82 -0.82
N LEU A 274 -26.50 13.07 -0.62
CA LEU A 274 -26.65 13.68 0.70
C LEU A 274 -27.71 13.01 1.57
N ALA A 275 -28.76 12.49 0.98
CA ALA A 275 -29.82 11.75 1.71
C ALA A 275 -29.37 10.33 2.14
N LYS A 276 -28.32 9.80 1.51
CA LYS A 276 -27.71 8.50 1.84
C LYS A 276 -26.47 8.62 2.74
N GLY A 277 -25.82 9.78 2.84
CA GLY A 277 -24.68 10.05 3.72
C GLY A 277 -25.08 10.77 4.98
#